data_6263b8d95bff71d62f3435be392c8978
#
_entry.id   6263b8d95bff71d62f3435be392c8978
#
_cell.length_a   1.000
_cell.length_b   1.000
_cell.length_c   1.000
_cell.angle_alpha   90.00
_cell.angle_beta   90.00
_cell.angle_gamma   90.00
#
_symmetry.space_group_name_H-M   'P 1'
#
loop_
_entity.id
_entity.type
_entity.pdbx_description
1 polymer ?
#
loop_
_entity_poly.entity_id
_entity_poly.type
_entity_poly.pdbx_seq_one_letter_code
_entity_poly.pdbx_strand_id
1 'polypeptide(L)'
;MLVRAVGGLYASVWKGATRCGRTGLLRWTTTAGQRPVCSGENAEQQGRIPLVHYRPASSSSSTRWKSRQGRDAYAREAKVAGLKSRAAFKLLEINEKYRIFRKGDTVVDLGFAPGSWSQVAVNRTSPGGRVVGIDIIPAQPPRGANALQGNFLSAEIREEVRKFVSDPSRGRVRSRTIVEDEVTEEDLQEGNRGLVELERHAALEEKKLKQIPKDDLSQKELDLTEGRVVNVVLSDMSEPWPLVTSSWIRSVSNPYLRLMNTSGIAARDHGGSMDLCMAALTFCFDTLATGGNFICKFYTGSEDQAMELRLKKLFEKVHRIKPDSTRKESKEAYFVGLRRKATAKREEVLEEG
;
A
#
# COMPACT_ATOMS: atom_id res chain seq x y z
N MET A 1 12.96 -5.39 -36.92
CA MET A 1 14.36 -4.89 -36.86
C MET A 1 14.37 -3.67 -35.97
N LEU A 2 15.28 -3.66 -35.00
CA LEU A 2 15.58 -2.63 -34.00
C LEU A 2 14.66 -2.53 -32.77
N VAL A 3 14.82 -3.54 -31.91
CA VAL A 3 14.66 -3.46 -30.47
C VAL A 3 15.83 -2.61 -29.93
N ARG A 4 15.54 -1.49 -29.27
CA ARG A 4 16.53 -0.79 -28.43
C ARG A 4 16.23 -1.07 -26.98
N ALA A 5 17.08 -1.91 -26.42
CA ALA A 5 17.25 -2.14 -25.01
C ALA A 5 17.66 -0.81 -24.30
N VAL A 6 16.97 -0.45 -23.25
CA VAL A 6 17.46 0.41 -22.18
C VAL A 6 17.53 -0.46 -20.92
N GLY A 7 18.55 -1.29 -20.92
CA GLY A 7 19.03 -1.93 -19.71
C GLY A 7 20.33 -1.25 -19.30
N GLY A 8 20.42 -0.89 -18.04
CA GLY A 8 21.71 -0.52 -17.48
C GLY A 8 21.65 0.68 -16.55
N LEU A 9 21.87 0.39 -15.27
CA LEU A 9 22.43 1.19 -14.20
C LEU A 9 21.59 1.17 -12.91
N TYR A 10 21.60 0.03 -12.22
CA TYR A 10 21.57 0.00 -10.75
C TYR A 10 22.02 -1.39 -10.27
N ALA A 11 23.30 -1.68 -10.48
CA ALA A 11 23.97 -2.77 -9.78
C ALA A 11 25.42 -2.34 -9.55
N SER A 12 25.68 -1.82 -8.40
CA SER A 12 26.98 -1.94 -7.69
C SER A 12 26.98 -0.94 -6.53
N VAL A 13 26.98 -1.45 -5.34
CA VAL A 13 27.87 -1.14 -4.21
C VAL A 13 27.31 -1.84 -2.98
N TRP A 14 27.67 -3.09 -2.79
CA TRP A 14 27.79 -3.67 -1.44
C TRP A 14 28.80 -4.82 -1.49
N LYS A 15 30.06 -4.47 -1.32
CA LYS A 15 31.12 -5.39 -0.85
C LYS A 15 32.06 -4.61 0.07
N GLY A 16 32.21 -5.12 1.29
CA GLY A 16 33.34 -4.78 2.13
C GLY A 16 32.99 -4.17 3.48
N ALA A 17 32.75 -4.99 4.49
CA ALA A 17 33.01 -4.67 5.87
C ALA A 17 33.63 -5.91 6.53
N THR A 18 34.95 -5.91 6.60
CA THR A 18 35.77 -6.84 7.38
C THR A 18 35.64 -6.54 8.87
N ARG A 19 35.56 -7.62 9.64
CA ARG A 19 35.65 -7.66 11.10
C ARG A 19 36.92 -6.98 11.61
N CYS A 20 36.81 -6.18 12.66
CA CYS A 20 37.86 -6.03 13.66
C CYS A 20 37.20 -5.96 15.04
N GLY A 21 37.57 -6.90 15.90
CA GLY A 21 37.12 -6.95 17.28
C GLY A 21 38.03 -6.08 18.17
N ARG A 22 37.47 -5.61 19.26
CA ARG A 22 37.98 -5.70 20.63
C ARG A 22 37.16 -4.83 21.57
N THR A 23 36.74 -5.47 22.61
CA THR A 23 36.27 -5.03 23.93
C THR A 23 36.89 -3.73 24.45
N GLY A 24 36.01 -2.84 24.97
CA GLY A 24 36.41 -1.67 25.75
C GLY A 24 35.23 -0.96 26.38
N LEU A 25 34.86 -1.38 27.59
CA LEU A 25 33.94 -0.67 28.47
C LEU A 25 34.57 0.68 28.86
N LEU A 26 33.90 1.79 28.57
CA LEU A 26 34.20 3.10 29.14
C LEU A 26 33.04 3.55 30.03
N ARG A 27 33.39 3.56 31.31
CA ARG A 27 32.61 4.06 32.44
C ARG A 27 32.68 5.60 32.45
N TRP A 28 31.56 6.30 32.45
CA TRP A 28 31.52 7.74 32.67
C TRP A 28 31.31 8.01 34.15
N THR A 29 32.30 8.65 34.78
CA THR A 29 32.18 9.24 36.10
C THR A 29 32.02 10.75 35.94
N THR A 30 30.97 11.30 36.49
CA THR A 30 30.76 12.73 36.65
C THR A 30 31.62 13.26 37.77
N THR A 31 32.41 14.29 37.51
CA THR A 31 32.95 15.19 38.53
C THR A 31 32.73 16.64 38.10
N ALA A 32 32.09 17.36 39.02
CA ALA A 32 31.84 18.78 38.95
C ALA A 32 33.09 19.58 39.30
N GLY A 33 33.27 20.76 38.72
CA GLY A 33 34.01 21.84 39.36
C GLY A 33 35.20 22.37 38.63
N GLN A 34 35.11 23.65 38.38
CA GLN A 34 36.12 24.68 38.27
C GLN A 34 36.32 25.35 36.92
N ARG A 35 35.95 26.63 36.92
CA ARG A 35 36.30 27.59 35.86
C ARG A 35 37.77 28.03 36.04
N PRO A 36 38.56 28.15 35.01
CA PRO A 36 39.77 28.95 35.05
C PRO A 36 39.45 30.40 34.64
N VAL A 37 39.87 31.32 35.49
CA VAL A 37 40.05 32.74 35.23
C VAL A 37 41.40 32.91 34.54
N CYS A 38 41.44 33.46 33.36
CA CYS A 38 42.69 33.97 32.77
C CYS A 38 42.51 35.47 32.50
N SER A 39 43.28 36.22 33.25
CA SER A 39 43.62 37.63 33.03
C SER A 39 44.81 37.71 32.07
N GLY A 40 44.81 38.73 31.21
CA GLY A 40 46.05 39.16 30.53
C GLY A 40 45.89 39.53 29.07
N GLU A 41 45.68 40.77 28.82
CA GLU A 41 46.16 41.70 27.77
C GLU A 41 46.93 41.09 26.57
N ASN A 42 46.43 41.30 25.36
CA ASN A 42 47.07 42.14 24.32
C ASN A 42 46.17 42.19 23.10
N ALA A 43 45.98 43.40 22.64
CA ALA A 43 45.23 43.75 21.43
C ALA A 43 46.12 43.50 20.21
N GLU A 44 45.59 42.75 19.22
CA GLU A 44 45.93 42.91 17.83
C GLU A 44 44.70 42.71 16.95
N GLN A 45 44.51 43.63 16.04
CA GLN A 45 43.44 43.76 15.06
C GLN A 45 43.39 42.51 14.19
N GLN A 46 42.38 41.69 14.39
CA GLN A 46 41.95 40.72 13.37
C GLN A 46 40.52 41.02 12.96
N GLY A 47 40.34 41.16 11.64
CA GLY A 47 39.15 41.59 10.96
C GLY A 47 37.87 40.85 11.43
N ARG A 48 36.88 41.60 11.76
CA ARG A 48 35.49 41.11 12.02
C ARG A 48 34.98 40.40 10.78
N ILE A 49 35.01 39.08 10.80
CA ILE A 49 34.20 38.30 9.85
C ILE A 49 32.75 38.58 10.23
N PRO A 50 31.92 39.11 9.32
CA PRO A 50 30.50 39.31 9.60
C PRO A 50 29.91 37.94 9.84
N LEU A 51 29.35 37.71 11.03
CA LEU A 51 28.46 36.58 11.31
C LEU A 51 27.27 36.72 10.37
N VAL A 52 27.34 36.03 9.23
CA VAL A 52 26.19 35.84 8.36
C VAL A 52 25.18 35.04 9.16
N HIS A 53 24.19 35.72 9.70
CA HIS A 53 23.02 35.09 10.29
C HIS A 53 22.32 34.30 9.18
N TYR A 54 22.64 33.02 9.04
CA TYR A 54 21.91 32.10 8.19
C TYR A 54 20.51 31.96 8.80
N ARG A 55 19.57 32.79 8.33
CA ARG A 55 18.15 32.53 8.54
C ARG A 55 17.84 31.28 7.74
N PRO A 56 17.47 30.15 8.38
CA PRO A 56 16.98 29.03 7.62
C PRO A 56 15.74 29.52 6.89
N ALA A 57 15.79 29.54 5.56
CA ALA A 57 14.64 29.80 4.74
C ALA A 57 13.61 28.72 5.08
N SER A 58 12.62 29.06 5.93
CA SER A 58 11.48 28.21 6.18
C SER A 58 10.81 28.02 4.82
N SER A 59 10.88 26.81 4.28
CA SER A 59 10.35 26.51 2.97
C SER A 59 8.88 26.91 2.95
N SER A 60 8.52 27.90 2.13
CA SER A 60 7.16 28.41 1.97
C SER A 60 6.16 27.31 1.57
N SER A 61 6.66 26.15 1.11
CA SER A 61 5.88 24.97 0.78
C SER A 61 5.28 24.28 2.02
N SER A 62 5.96 24.23 3.16
CA SER A 62 5.43 23.60 4.38
C SER A 62 4.30 24.40 5.00
N THR A 63 4.35 25.73 4.92
CA THR A 63 3.30 26.63 5.42
C THR A 63 2.05 26.58 4.53
N ARG A 64 2.20 26.53 3.20
CA ARG A 64 1.07 26.35 2.27
C ARG A 64 0.36 25.01 2.45
N TRP A 65 1.12 23.96 2.71
CA TRP A 65 0.56 22.63 2.96
C TRP A 65 -0.24 22.60 4.27
N LYS A 66 0.33 23.13 5.36
CA LYS A 66 -0.34 23.24 6.67
C LYS A 66 -1.60 24.12 6.57
N SER A 67 -1.54 25.26 5.87
CA SER A 67 -2.69 26.14 5.67
C SER A 67 -3.80 25.44 4.85
N ARG A 68 -3.46 24.70 3.81
CA ARG A 68 -4.43 23.90 3.04
C ARG A 68 -5.08 22.80 3.86
N GLN A 69 -4.31 22.09 4.69
CA GLN A 69 -4.82 21.07 5.58
C GLN A 69 -5.78 21.64 6.63
N GLY A 70 -5.46 22.79 7.21
CA GLY A 70 -6.32 23.45 8.20
C GLY A 70 -7.66 23.95 7.63
N ARG A 71 -7.73 24.27 6.33
CA ARG A 71 -8.96 24.70 5.64
C ARG A 71 -9.78 23.56 5.04
N ASP A 72 -9.24 22.34 5.01
CA ASP A 72 -9.87 21.19 4.42
C ASP A 72 -10.94 20.62 5.34
N ALA A 73 -12.22 20.80 4.99
CA ALA A 73 -13.36 20.32 5.76
C ALA A 73 -13.33 18.79 5.95
N TYR A 74 -13.06 18.04 4.89
CA TYR A 74 -12.95 16.58 4.95
C TYR A 74 -11.79 16.10 5.84
N ALA A 75 -10.67 16.84 5.89
CA ALA A 75 -9.57 16.48 6.78
C ALA A 75 -9.95 16.66 8.27
N ARG A 76 -10.75 17.68 8.59
CA ARG A 76 -11.28 17.88 9.95
C ARG A 76 -12.31 16.82 10.30
N GLU A 77 -13.23 16.55 9.40
CA GLU A 77 -14.27 15.54 9.57
C GLU A 77 -13.67 14.14 9.72
N ALA A 78 -12.66 13.78 8.92
CA ALA A 78 -11.93 12.53 9.07
C ALA A 78 -11.34 12.37 10.48
N LYS A 79 -10.79 13.44 11.04
CA LYS A 79 -10.23 13.43 12.40
C LYS A 79 -11.31 13.20 13.46
N VAL A 80 -12.47 13.85 13.31
CA VAL A 80 -13.63 13.68 14.21
C VAL A 80 -14.20 12.25 14.10
N ALA A 81 -14.31 11.73 12.89
CA ALA A 81 -14.80 10.37 12.61
C ALA A 81 -13.79 9.25 12.93
N GLY A 82 -12.59 9.58 13.44
CA GLY A 82 -11.54 8.59 13.72
C GLY A 82 -10.96 7.91 12.48
N LEU A 83 -11.09 8.55 11.30
CA LEU A 83 -10.53 8.05 10.05
C LEU A 83 -9.08 8.48 9.90
N LYS A 84 -8.23 7.61 9.37
CA LYS A 84 -6.80 7.88 9.23
C LYS A 84 -6.48 9.05 8.30
N SER A 85 -7.31 9.28 7.27
CA SER A 85 -7.20 10.44 6.37
C SER A 85 -8.50 10.73 5.63
N ARG A 86 -8.56 11.91 4.99
CA ARG A 86 -9.67 12.31 4.12
C ARG A 86 -9.92 11.36 2.93
N ALA A 87 -8.92 10.56 2.54
CA ALA A 87 -9.07 9.61 1.45
C ALA A 87 -10.15 8.55 1.72
N ALA A 88 -10.47 8.30 3.00
CA ALA A 88 -11.55 7.40 3.38
C ALA A 88 -12.90 7.82 2.80
N PHE A 89 -13.21 9.12 2.72
CA PHE A 89 -14.48 9.61 2.19
C PHE A 89 -14.67 9.26 0.72
N LYS A 90 -13.59 9.27 -0.07
CA LYS A 90 -13.66 8.85 -1.49
C LYS A 90 -14.17 7.42 -1.64
N LEU A 91 -13.63 6.50 -0.84
CA LEU A 91 -14.06 5.11 -0.86
C LEU A 91 -15.47 4.94 -0.29
N LEU A 92 -15.84 5.71 0.74
CA LEU A 92 -17.21 5.70 1.30
C LEU A 92 -18.22 6.13 0.25
N GLU A 93 -18.01 7.23 -0.46
CA GLU A 93 -18.85 7.73 -1.54
C GLU A 93 -18.98 6.70 -2.69
N ILE A 94 -17.85 6.10 -3.10
CA ILE A 94 -17.85 5.04 -4.11
C ILE A 94 -18.67 3.84 -3.64
N ASN A 95 -18.48 3.41 -2.38
CA ASN A 95 -19.22 2.27 -1.84
C ASN A 95 -20.71 2.56 -1.64
N GLU A 96 -21.09 3.76 -1.27
CA GLU A 96 -22.48 4.16 -1.16
C GLU A 96 -23.19 4.04 -2.51
N LYS A 97 -22.54 4.49 -3.58
CA LYS A 97 -23.10 4.45 -4.94
C LYS A 97 -23.12 3.06 -5.56
N TYR A 98 -22.08 2.25 -5.36
CA TYR A 98 -21.87 1.00 -6.10
C TYR A 98 -21.96 -0.26 -5.24
N ARG A 99 -21.97 -0.14 -3.90
CA ARG A 99 -22.06 -1.27 -2.95
C ARG A 99 -21.05 -2.36 -3.23
N ILE A 100 -19.77 -1.98 -3.25
CA ILE A 100 -18.66 -2.84 -3.67
C ILE A 100 -18.27 -3.92 -2.66
N PHE A 101 -18.57 -3.72 -1.37
CA PHE A 101 -18.23 -4.65 -0.30
C PHE A 101 -19.43 -5.48 0.16
N ARG A 102 -19.12 -6.72 0.54
CA ARG A 102 -20.02 -7.65 1.24
C ARG A 102 -19.37 -8.12 2.52
N LYS A 103 -20.17 -8.56 3.49
CA LYS A 103 -19.65 -9.18 4.72
C LYS A 103 -18.88 -10.45 4.38
N GLY A 104 -17.73 -10.63 5.02
CA GLY A 104 -16.86 -11.79 4.79
C GLY A 104 -15.92 -11.68 3.59
N ASP A 105 -15.98 -10.60 2.79
CA ASP A 105 -15.12 -10.42 1.62
C ASP A 105 -13.63 -10.40 1.99
N THR A 106 -12.83 -10.96 1.09
CA THR A 106 -11.37 -10.79 1.06
C THR A 106 -11.05 -9.59 0.19
N VAL A 107 -10.38 -8.60 0.77
CA VAL A 107 -10.02 -7.33 0.13
C VAL A 107 -8.51 -7.17 0.08
N VAL A 108 -7.99 -6.77 -1.07
CA VAL A 108 -6.58 -6.36 -1.24
C VAL A 108 -6.53 -4.87 -1.55
N ASP A 109 -5.74 -4.11 -0.77
CA ASP A 109 -5.59 -2.65 -0.86
C ASP A 109 -4.16 -2.31 -1.32
N LEU A 110 -4.03 -1.94 -2.59
CA LEU A 110 -2.77 -1.58 -3.25
C LEU A 110 -2.47 -0.10 -3.04
N GLY A 111 -1.31 0.20 -2.42
CA GLY A 111 -0.96 1.56 -2.00
C GLY A 111 -1.71 1.97 -0.74
N PHE A 112 -1.76 1.08 0.26
CA PHE A 112 -2.64 1.27 1.41
C PHE A 112 -2.24 2.41 2.35
N ALA A 113 -0.97 2.81 2.40
CA ALA A 113 -0.51 3.79 3.37
C ALA A 113 -1.23 5.15 3.26
N PRO A 114 -1.73 5.70 4.36
CA PRO A 114 -1.62 5.31 5.77
C PRO A 114 -2.67 4.29 6.26
N GLY A 115 -3.50 3.72 5.40
CA GLY A 115 -4.49 2.71 5.73
C GLY A 115 -5.93 3.21 5.85
N SER A 116 -6.26 4.32 5.21
CA SER A 116 -7.61 4.90 5.24
C SER A 116 -8.63 4.03 4.51
N TRP A 117 -8.26 3.50 3.36
CA TRP A 117 -9.11 2.62 2.56
C TRP A 117 -9.23 1.24 3.21
N SER A 118 -8.11 0.71 3.72
CA SER A 118 -8.12 -0.53 4.52
C SER A 118 -9.03 -0.42 5.74
N GLN A 119 -9.07 0.75 6.43
CA GLN A 119 -9.96 0.98 7.56
C GLN A 119 -11.44 0.91 7.16
N VAL A 120 -11.81 1.53 6.05
CA VAL A 120 -13.17 1.45 5.49
C VAL A 120 -13.51 0.02 5.09
N ALA A 121 -12.57 -0.68 4.41
CA ALA A 121 -12.77 -2.06 3.98
C ALA A 121 -13.02 -2.99 5.18
N VAL A 122 -12.21 -2.90 6.26
CA VAL A 122 -12.44 -3.68 7.49
C VAL A 122 -13.84 -3.47 8.04
N ASN A 123 -14.27 -2.21 8.15
CA ASN A 123 -15.60 -1.89 8.69
C ASN A 123 -16.75 -2.42 7.82
N ARG A 124 -16.57 -2.44 6.49
CA ARG A 124 -17.62 -2.86 5.54
C ARG A 124 -17.68 -4.36 5.32
N THR A 125 -16.56 -5.07 5.52
CA THR A 125 -16.50 -6.53 5.34
C THR A 125 -16.69 -7.31 6.64
N SER A 126 -16.70 -6.64 7.79
CA SER A 126 -16.97 -7.24 9.10
C SER A 126 -18.43 -7.74 9.21
N PRO A 127 -18.70 -8.86 9.90
CA PRO A 127 -17.75 -9.82 10.46
C PRO A 127 -17.16 -10.77 9.40
N GLY A 128 -16.02 -11.39 9.74
CA GLY A 128 -15.41 -12.46 8.93
C GLY A 128 -14.64 -11.99 7.69
N GLY A 129 -14.58 -10.68 7.43
CA GLY A 129 -13.77 -10.12 6.34
C GLY A 129 -12.27 -10.25 6.58
N ARG A 130 -11.53 -10.19 5.49
CA ARG A 130 -10.06 -10.22 5.48
C ARG A 130 -9.54 -9.09 4.62
N VAL A 131 -8.72 -8.20 5.17
CA VAL A 131 -8.14 -7.06 4.46
C VAL A 131 -6.62 -7.14 4.51
N VAL A 132 -5.97 -7.03 3.35
CA VAL A 132 -4.52 -7.07 3.19
C VAL A 132 -4.09 -5.83 2.41
N GLY A 133 -3.29 -4.97 3.04
CA GLY A 133 -2.70 -3.79 2.41
C GLY A 133 -1.27 -4.06 1.94
N ILE A 134 -0.86 -3.47 0.81
CA ILE A 134 0.50 -3.53 0.31
C ILE A 134 0.96 -2.11 0.00
N ASP A 135 2.15 -1.73 0.50
CA ASP A 135 2.77 -0.45 0.21
C ASP A 135 4.29 -0.51 0.31
N ILE A 136 4.98 0.37 -0.40
CA ILE A 136 6.42 0.59 -0.23
C ILE A 136 6.71 1.37 1.06
N ILE A 137 5.76 2.19 1.49
CA ILE A 137 5.87 3.01 2.70
C ILE A 137 5.58 2.15 3.92
N PRO A 138 6.47 2.12 4.92
CA PRO A 138 6.18 1.43 6.17
C PRO A 138 5.05 2.17 6.91
N ALA A 139 3.89 1.56 6.98
CA ALA A 139 2.74 2.11 7.66
C ALA A 139 2.07 1.05 8.53
N GLN A 140 1.58 1.47 9.69
CA GLN A 140 0.85 0.56 10.56
C GLN A 140 -0.57 0.35 10.04
N PRO A 141 -0.98 -0.90 9.77
CA PRO A 141 -2.34 -1.18 9.31
C PRO A 141 -3.38 -0.80 10.38
N PRO A 142 -4.60 -0.49 9.99
CA PRO A 142 -5.70 -0.35 10.94
C PRO A 142 -6.01 -1.69 11.60
N ARG A 143 -6.63 -1.66 12.78
CA ARG A 143 -7.04 -2.87 13.48
C ARG A 143 -7.94 -3.72 12.58
N GLY A 144 -7.65 -5.02 12.49
CA GLY A 144 -8.38 -5.96 11.64
C GLY A 144 -7.90 -6.04 10.20
N ALA A 145 -6.90 -5.26 9.80
CA ALA A 145 -6.21 -5.39 8.53
C ALA A 145 -4.78 -5.92 8.72
N ASN A 146 -4.27 -6.59 7.71
CA ASN A 146 -2.88 -7.01 7.60
C ASN A 146 -2.15 -6.13 6.61
N ALA A 147 -0.84 -6.00 6.71
CA ALA A 147 -0.04 -5.24 5.78
C ALA A 147 1.23 -6.00 5.39
N LEU A 148 1.57 -5.92 4.12
CA LEU A 148 2.82 -6.37 3.55
C LEU A 148 3.58 -5.13 3.06
N GLN A 149 4.86 -5.02 3.42
CA GLN A 149 5.70 -3.93 2.93
C GLN A 149 6.49 -4.43 1.73
N GLY A 150 6.38 -3.73 0.61
CA GLY A 150 7.14 -4.04 -0.58
C GLY A 150 6.68 -3.27 -1.81
N ASN A 151 7.51 -3.32 -2.86
CA ASN A 151 7.16 -2.73 -4.14
C ASN A 151 6.22 -3.67 -4.90
N PHE A 152 4.95 -3.28 -5.01
CA PHE A 152 3.93 -4.05 -5.73
C PHE A 152 4.27 -4.30 -7.22
N LEU A 153 5.12 -3.47 -7.83
CA LEU A 153 5.56 -3.66 -9.22
C LEU A 153 6.55 -4.83 -9.36
N SER A 154 7.17 -5.32 -8.27
CA SER A 154 8.03 -6.50 -8.32
C SER A 154 7.21 -7.79 -8.39
N ALA A 155 7.70 -8.76 -9.15
CA ALA A 155 7.05 -10.06 -9.30
C ALA A 155 7.03 -10.85 -7.98
N GLU A 156 8.10 -10.73 -7.20
CA GLU A 156 8.27 -11.41 -5.91
C GLU A 156 7.21 -10.97 -4.91
N ILE A 157 6.95 -9.65 -4.80
CA ILE A 157 5.94 -9.12 -3.88
C ILE A 157 4.54 -9.52 -4.33
N ARG A 158 4.24 -9.48 -5.64
CA ARG A 158 2.95 -9.97 -6.13
C ARG A 158 2.72 -11.44 -5.81
N GLU A 159 3.78 -12.26 -5.91
CA GLU A 159 3.70 -13.67 -5.56
C GLU A 159 3.52 -13.89 -4.05
N GLU A 160 4.22 -13.13 -3.21
CA GLU A 160 4.01 -13.14 -1.75
C GLU A 160 2.56 -12.77 -1.37
N VAL A 161 1.99 -11.77 -2.04
CA VAL A 161 0.58 -11.39 -1.83
C VAL A 161 -0.34 -12.55 -2.24
N ARG A 162 -0.10 -13.19 -3.38
CA ARG A 162 -0.88 -14.35 -3.84
C ARG A 162 -0.83 -15.48 -2.83
N LYS A 163 0.37 -15.84 -2.36
CA LYS A 163 0.54 -16.88 -1.31
C LYS A 163 -0.19 -16.51 -0.02
N PHE A 164 -0.12 -15.23 0.37
CA PHE A 164 -0.81 -14.77 1.57
C PHE A 164 -2.33 -14.90 1.44
N VAL A 165 -2.92 -14.51 0.31
CA VAL A 165 -4.37 -14.53 0.12
C VAL A 165 -4.92 -15.92 -0.24
N SER A 166 -4.09 -16.81 -0.80
CA SER A 166 -4.49 -18.19 -1.15
C SER A 166 -4.78 -19.02 0.09
N ASP A 167 -4.15 -18.73 1.23
CA ASP A 167 -4.46 -19.38 2.50
C ASP A 167 -5.72 -18.74 3.12
N PRO A 168 -6.85 -19.45 3.20
CA PRO A 168 -8.11 -18.90 3.69
C PRO A 168 -8.10 -18.57 5.18
N SER A 169 -7.20 -19.15 5.96
CA SER A 169 -7.07 -18.92 7.41
C SER A 169 -6.20 -17.71 7.74
N ARG A 170 -5.30 -17.35 6.84
CA ARG A 170 -4.30 -16.30 7.04
C ARG A 170 -4.93 -14.92 7.03
N GLY A 171 -4.62 -14.12 8.04
CA GLY A 171 -5.06 -12.72 8.11
C GLY A 171 -6.52 -12.49 8.45
N ARG A 172 -7.27 -13.50 8.83
CA ARG A 172 -8.60 -13.32 9.44
C ARG A 172 -8.46 -12.95 10.91
N VAL A 173 -9.28 -12.00 11.35
CA VAL A 173 -9.37 -11.68 12.78
C VAL A 173 -9.98 -12.87 13.49
N ARG A 174 -9.17 -13.57 14.26
CA ARG A 174 -9.69 -14.57 15.20
C ARG A 174 -10.41 -13.83 16.31
N SER A 175 -11.70 -14.07 16.51
CA SER A 175 -12.37 -13.66 17.73
C SER A 175 -11.64 -14.39 18.87
N ARG A 176 -10.95 -13.62 19.73
CA ARG A 176 -10.52 -14.18 21.01
C ARG A 176 -11.80 -14.53 21.77
N THR A 177 -12.17 -15.77 21.81
CA THR A 177 -12.97 -16.28 22.89
C THR A 177 -12.06 -16.12 24.12
N ILE A 178 -12.32 -15.07 24.91
CA ILE A 178 -11.77 -14.97 26.26
C ILE A 178 -12.56 -16.02 27.04
N VAL A 179 -12.08 -17.25 27.00
CA VAL A 179 -12.44 -18.22 28.02
C VAL A 179 -11.44 -17.92 29.12
N GLU A 180 -11.92 -17.38 30.22
CA GLU A 180 -11.15 -17.17 31.46
C GLU A 180 -10.86 -18.51 32.18
N ASP A 181 -10.80 -19.60 31.44
CA ASP A 181 -10.41 -20.88 31.98
C ASP A 181 -8.90 -21.08 31.80
N GLU A 182 -8.23 -21.53 32.86
CA GLU A 182 -6.81 -21.84 32.85
C GLU A 182 -6.50 -22.79 31.68
N VAL A 183 -5.80 -22.25 30.67
CA VAL A 183 -5.37 -23.04 29.50
C VAL A 183 -4.34 -24.04 29.97
N THR A 184 -4.72 -25.28 30.01
CA THR A 184 -3.80 -26.40 30.38
C THR A 184 -2.85 -26.68 29.20
N GLU A 185 -1.67 -27.27 29.49
CA GLU A 185 -0.73 -27.71 28.45
C GLU A 185 -1.36 -28.71 27.47
N GLU A 186 -2.37 -29.43 27.90
CA GLU A 186 -3.14 -30.38 27.09
C GLU A 186 -4.01 -29.63 26.06
N ASP A 187 -4.64 -28.52 26.43
CA ASP A 187 -5.44 -27.65 25.51
C ASP A 187 -4.57 -27.02 24.44
N LEU A 188 -3.31 -26.68 24.76
CA LEU A 188 -2.34 -26.17 23.78
C LEU A 188 -1.90 -27.23 22.78
N GLN A 189 -1.78 -28.50 23.23
CA GLN A 189 -1.44 -29.63 22.36
C GLN A 189 -2.63 -30.02 21.46
N GLU A 190 -3.85 -29.98 21.98
CA GLU A 190 -5.07 -30.25 21.21
C GLU A 190 -5.35 -29.15 20.18
N GLY A 191 -5.15 -27.87 20.54
CA GLY A 191 -5.22 -26.75 19.62
C GLY A 191 -4.21 -26.82 18.47
N ASN A 192 -2.99 -27.30 18.73
CA ASN A 192 -1.95 -27.49 17.72
C ASN A 192 -2.24 -28.72 16.81
N ARG A 193 -2.80 -29.80 17.37
CA ARG A 193 -3.25 -30.94 16.56
C ARG A 193 -4.39 -30.55 15.64
N GLY A 194 -5.34 -29.78 16.13
CA GLY A 194 -6.45 -29.25 15.31
C GLY A 194 -5.99 -28.40 14.16
N LEU A 195 -4.93 -27.60 14.30
CA LEU A 195 -4.39 -26.76 13.24
C LEU A 195 -3.72 -27.58 12.12
N VAL A 196 -2.90 -28.55 12.51
CA VAL A 196 -2.24 -29.48 11.57
C VAL A 196 -3.26 -30.35 10.83
N GLU A 197 -4.32 -30.76 11.52
CA GLU A 197 -5.39 -31.56 10.93
C GLU A 197 -6.24 -30.75 9.96
N LEU A 198 -6.52 -29.48 10.27
CA LEU A 198 -7.17 -28.52 9.37
C LEU A 198 -6.33 -28.25 8.13
N GLU A 199 -5.03 -28.03 8.26
CA GLU A 199 -4.13 -27.86 7.13
C GLU A 199 -4.05 -29.11 6.26
N ARG A 200 -3.99 -30.29 6.89
CA ARG A 200 -4.00 -31.58 6.18
C ARG A 200 -5.31 -31.81 5.44
N HIS A 201 -6.44 -31.46 6.06
CA HIS A 201 -7.76 -31.58 5.44
C HIS A 201 -7.90 -30.61 4.25
N ALA A 202 -7.47 -29.36 4.41
CA ALA A 202 -7.47 -28.37 3.34
C ALA A 202 -6.57 -28.81 2.15
N ALA A 203 -5.39 -29.37 2.44
CA ALA A 203 -4.50 -29.89 1.41
C ALA A 203 -5.05 -31.13 0.68
N LEU A 204 -5.83 -31.97 1.39
CA LEU A 204 -6.51 -33.12 0.78
C LEU A 204 -7.69 -32.69 -0.07
N GLU A 205 -8.45 -31.70 0.34
CA GLU A 205 -9.56 -31.12 -0.45
C GLU A 205 -9.03 -30.44 -1.71
N GLU A 206 -7.95 -29.67 -1.61
CA GLU A 206 -7.30 -29.05 -2.76
C GLU A 206 -6.80 -30.12 -3.77
N LYS A 207 -6.24 -31.22 -3.29
CA LYS A 207 -5.85 -32.36 -4.16
C LYS A 207 -7.05 -33.04 -4.81
N LYS A 208 -8.16 -33.21 -4.12
CA LYS A 208 -9.39 -33.76 -4.68
C LYS A 208 -9.97 -32.85 -5.75
N LEU A 209 -10.04 -31.55 -5.51
CA LEU A 209 -10.48 -30.56 -6.47
C LEU A 209 -9.66 -30.55 -7.75
N LYS A 210 -8.33 -30.74 -7.67
CA LYS A 210 -7.45 -30.83 -8.84
C LYS A 210 -7.63 -32.12 -9.66
N GLN A 211 -8.30 -33.14 -9.13
CA GLN A 211 -8.58 -34.41 -9.82
C GLN A 211 -9.95 -34.43 -10.53
N ILE A 212 -10.83 -33.48 -10.22
CA ILE A 212 -12.17 -33.39 -10.84
C ILE A 212 -12.03 -32.72 -12.22
N PRO A 213 -12.68 -33.24 -13.29
CA PRO A 213 -12.72 -32.56 -14.58
C PRO A 213 -13.28 -31.15 -14.44
N LYS A 214 -12.68 -30.18 -15.15
CA LYS A 214 -13.07 -28.76 -15.03
C LYS A 214 -14.52 -28.50 -15.35
N ASP A 215 -15.14 -29.32 -16.20
CA ASP A 215 -16.52 -29.20 -16.64
C ASP A 215 -17.54 -29.54 -15.53
N ASP A 216 -17.12 -30.29 -14.50
CA ASP A 216 -17.97 -30.68 -13.36
C ASP A 216 -17.81 -29.77 -12.16
N LEU A 217 -16.89 -28.79 -12.21
CA LEU A 217 -16.62 -27.87 -11.11
C LEU A 217 -17.56 -26.65 -11.15
N SER A 218 -18.06 -26.27 -10.00
CA SER A 218 -18.76 -24.99 -9.86
C SER A 218 -17.83 -23.81 -10.10
N GLN A 219 -18.36 -22.64 -10.50
CA GLN A 219 -17.55 -21.44 -10.77
C GLN A 219 -16.67 -21.03 -9.56
N LYS A 220 -17.15 -21.25 -8.35
CA LYS A 220 -16.39 -20.97 -7.12
C LYS A 220 -15.22 -21.92 -6.94
N GLU A 221 -15.37 -23.18 -7.28
CA GLU A 221 -14.32 -24.18 -7.21
C GLU A 221 -13.28 -23.94 -8.31
N LEU A 222 -13.72 -23.55 -9.52
CA LEU A 222 -12.83 -23.11 -10.59
C LEU A 222 -11.98 -21.91 -10.16
N ASP A 223 -12.60 -20.88 -9.59
CA ASP A 223 -11.89 -19.72 -9.07
C ASP A 223 -10.86 -20.11 -8.00
N LEU A 224 -11.20 -21.05 -7.11
CA LEU A 224 -10.30 -21.54 -6.07
C LEU A 224 -9.10 -22.30 -6.67
N THR A 225 -9.33 -23.18 -7.65
CA THR A 225 -8.26 -23.93 -8.31
C THR A 225 -7.31 -23.02 -9.10
N GLU A 226 -7.81 -21.90 -9.62
CA GLU A 226 -7.02 -20.89 -10.33
C GLU A 226 -6.42 -19.83 -9.39
N GLY A 227 -6.61 -19.96 -8.07
CA GLY A 227 -6.08 -19.02 -7.07
C GLY A 227 -6.82 -17.68 -7.02
N ARG A 228 -8.03 -17.58 -7.58
CA ARG A 228 -8.87 -16.38 -7.57
C ARG A 228 -9.74 -16.33 -6.32
N VAL A 229 -9.17 -15.86 -5.23
CA VAL A 229 -9.80 -15.85 -3.90
C VAL A 229 -10.12 -14.46 -3.36
N VAL A 230 -9.76 -13.42 -4.11
CA VAL A 230 -10.00 -12.02 -3.73
C VAL A 230 -11.38 -11.59 -4.23
N ASN A 231 -12.17 -10.95 -3.37
CA ASN A 231 -13.49 -10.44 -3.73
C ASN A 231 -13.45 -8.98 -4.19
N VAL A 232 -12.55 -8.17 -3.60
CA VAL A 232 -12.39 -6.77 -3.95
C VAL A 232 -10.92 -6.40 -4.01
N VAL A 233 -10.50 -5.76 -5.10
CA VAL A 233 -9.18 -5.12 -5.21
C VAL A 233 -9.36 -3.62 -5.25
N LEU A 234 -8.65 -2.93 -4.36
CA LEU A 234 -8.58 -1.49 -4.26
C LEU A 234 -7.20 -1.02 -4.69
N SER A 235 -7.11 0.08 -5.39
CA SER A 235 -5.84 0.72 -5.76
C SER A 235 -5.94 2.23 -5.65
N ASP A 236 -5.37 2.78 -4.58
CA ASP A 236 -5.14 4.22 -4.40
C ASP A 236 -3.65 4.56 -4.59
N MET A 237 -2.92 3.72 -5.33
CA MET A 237 -1.50 3.91 -5.63
C MET A 237 -1.26 5.23 -6.34
N SER A 238 -0.12 5.85 -6.06
CA SER A 238 0.42 6.98 -6.80
C SER A 238 1.91 6.80 -7.00
N GLU A 239 2.41 7.25 -8.14
CA GLU A 239 3.84 7.26 -8.41
C GLU A 239 4.57 8.09 -7.36
N PRO A 240 5.65 7.55 -6.74
CA PRO A 240 6.37 8.24 -5.67
C PRO A 240 7.33 9.29 -6.24
N TRP A 241 6.86 10.53 -6.41
CA TRP A 241 7.70 11.63 -6.88
C TRP A 241 8.53 12.24 -5.76
N PRO A 242 9.86 12.39 -5.91
CA PRO A 242 10.68 13.05 -4.89
C PRO A 242 10.36 14.55 -4.79
N LEU A 243 10.21 15.05 -3.57
CA LEU A 243 9.83 16.43 -3.29
C LEU A 243 10.86 17.46 -3.72
N VAL A 244 12.15 17.14 -3.70
CA VAL A 244 13.26 18.06 -3.99
C VAL A 244 14.46 17.34 -4.55
N THR A 245 15.06 17.91 -5.57
CA THR A 245 16.31 17.50 -6.17
C THR A 245 17.56 18.07 -5.46
N SER A 246 17.43 18.88 -4.41
CA SER A 246 18.58 19.47 -3.75
C SER A 246 19.35 18.46 -2.91
N SER A 247 20.63 18.33 -3.22
CA SER A 247 21.60 17.43 -2.56
C SER A 247 21.79 17.67 -1.05
N TRP A 248 21.35 18.81 -0.54
CA TRP A 248 21.49 19.22 0.86
C TRP A 248 20.48 18.59 1.83
N ILE A 249 19.45 17.93 1.34
CA ILE A 249 18.41 17.34 2.20
C ILE A 249 18.46 15.82 2.10
N ARG A 250 19.59 15.25 2.40
CA ARG A 250 19.69 13.82 2.72
C ARG A 250 19.20 13.62 4.15
N SER A 251 17.90 13.44 4.29
CA SER A 251 17.36 12.97 5.56
C SER A 251 17.64 11.48 5.68
N VAL A 252 18.46 11.14 6.64
CA VAL A 252 18.77 9.77 7.00
C VAL A 252 17.57 9.07 7.65
N SER A 253 16.58 9.84 8.16
CA SER A 253 15.55 9.32 9.03
C SER A 253 14.34 8.69 8.32
N ASN A 254 13.81 9.26 7.25
CA ASN A 254 12.71 8.65 6.50
C ASN A 254 12.57 9.26 5.09
N PRO A 255 13.03 8.59 4.04
CA PRO A 255 12.95 9.10 2.67
C PRO A 255 11.52 9.26 2.18
N TYR A 256 10.57 8.47 2.69
CA TYR A 256 9.18 8.46 2.25
C TYR A 256 8.38 9.70 2.68
N LEU A 257 8.81 10.42 3.71
CA LEU A 257 8.17 11.69 4.12
C LEU A 257 8.28 12.80 3.06
N ARG A 258 9.08 12.59 2.02
CA ARG A 258 9.37 13.57 0.97
C ARG A 258 8.85 13.17 -0.39
N LEU A 259 8.04 12.16 -0.46
CA LEU A 259 7.36 11.76 -1.69
C LEU A 259 6.11 12.60 -1.90
N MET A 260 5.89 12.99 -3.14
CA MET A 260 4.66 13.66 -3.59
C MET A 260 3.82 12.70 -4.41
N ASN A 261 2.51 12.85 -4.32
CA ASN A 261 1.57 12.04 -5.12
C ASN A 261 1.47 12.53 -6.58
N THR A 262 2.01 13.71 -6.87
CA THR A 262 2.01 14.30 -8.22
C THR A 262 3.33 14.99 -8.49
N SER A 263 3.85 14.87 -9.70
CA SER A 263 5.04 15.60 -10.17
C SER A 263 4.78 17.06 -10.47
N GLY A 264 3.51 17.45 -10.63
CA GLY A 264 3.07 18.75 -11.11
C GLY A 264 3.03 18.87 -12.63
N ILE A 265 3.45 17.83 -13.36
CA ILE A 265 3.40 17.75 -14.83
C ILE A 265 2.28 16.78 -15.20
N ALA A 266 1.18 17.29 -15.76
CA ALA A 266 -0.03 16.49 -15.99
C ALA A 266 0.19 15.24 -16.86
N ALA A 267 1.01 15.32 -17.90
CA ALA A 267 1.30 14.16 -18.76
C ALA A 267 2.08 13.07 -18.02
N ARG A 268 3.04 13.46 -17.17
CA ARG A 268 3.82 12.52 -16.37
C ARG A 268 2.97 11.86 -15.30
N ASP A 269 2.13 12.62 -14.60
CA ASP A 269 1.22 12.11 -13.59
C ASP A 269 0.20 11.14 -14.19
N HIS A 270 -0.28 11.46 -15.42
CA HIS A 270 -1.18 10.58 -16.16
C HIS A 270 -0.49 9.27 -16.55
N GLY A 271 0.67 9.32 -17.25
CA GLY A 271 1.40 8.12 -17.68
C GLY A 271 1.73 7.20 -16.48
N GLY A 272 2.35 7.73 -15.42
CA GLY A 272 2.63 6.94 -14.22
C GLY A 272 1.38 6.33 -13.59
N SER A 273 0.22 7.01 -13.63
CA SER A 273 -1.03 6.43 -13.14
C SER A 273 -1.55 5.30 -14.04
N MET A 274 -1.35 5.37 -15.37
CA MET A 274 -1.73 4.28 -16.28
C MET A 274 -0.90 3.03 -16.06
N ASP A 275 0.42 3.16 -15.85
CA ASP A 275 1.30 2.04 -15.51
C ASP A 275 0.85 1.34 -14.22
N LEU A 276 0.51 2.10 -13.19
CA LEU A 276 -0.04 1.57 -11.94
C LEU A 276 -1.41 0.91 -12.13
N CYS A 277 -2.28 1.48 -12.97
CA CYS A 277 -3.56 0.87 -13.33
C CYS A 277 -3.37 -0.47 -14.06
N MET A 278 -2.41 -0.56 -14.98
CA MET A 278 -2.11 -1.83 -15.68
C MET A 278 -1.57 -2.88 -14.72
N ALA A 279 -0.66 -2.52 -13.82
CA ALA A 279 -0.17 -3.43 -12.80
C ALA A 279 -1.30 -3.95 -11.89
N ALA A 280 -2.19 -3.06 -11.47
CA ALA A 280 -3.35 -3.42 -10.65
C ALA A 280 -4.35 -4.28 -11.43
N LEU A 281 -4.60 -4.00 -12.72
CA LEU A 281 -5.47 -4.80 -13.58
C LEU A 281 -4.91 -6.20 -13.80
N THR A 282 -3.60 -6.33 -14.03
CA THR A 282 -2.92 -7.63 -14.15
C THR A 282 -3.10 -8.46 -12.88
N PHE A 283 -2.89 -7.85 -11.72
CA PHE A 283 -3.12 -8.52 -10.45
C PHE A 283 -4.59 -8.92 -10.25
N CYS A 284 -5.54 -8.05 -10.63
CA CYS A 284 -6.97 -8.37 -10.61
C CYS A 284 -7.29 -9.57 -11.49
N PHE A 285 -6.73 -9.62 -12.69
CA PHE A 285 -6.95 -10.75 -13.59
C PHE A 285 -6.57 -12.07 -12.92
N ASP A 286 -5.43 -12.08 -12.23
CA ASP A 286 -4.86 -13.30 -11.65
C ASP A 286 -5.50 -13.72 -10.32
N THR A 287 -6.06 -12.78 -9.54
CA THR A 287 -6.46 -13.05 -8.14
C THR A 287 -7.92 -12.78 -7.81
N LEU A 288 -8.60 -11.94 -8.61
CA LEU A 288 -9.97 -11.54 -8.33
C LEU A 288 -10.95 -12.67 -8.70
N ALA A 289 -11.80 -13.08 -7.78
CA ALA A 289 -12.84 -14.07 -8.01
C ALA A 289 -13.90 -13.57 -9.00
N THR A 290 -14.55 -14.49 -9.68
CA THR A 290 -15.70 -14.18 -10.55
C THR A 290 -16.80 -13.45 -9.77
N GLY A 291 -17.34 -12.38 -10.35
CA GLY A 291 -18.29 -11.50 -9.66
C GLY A 291 -17.65 -10.51 -8.71
N GLY A 292 -16.30 -10.51 -8.53
CA GLY A 292 -15.57 -9.56 -7.72
C GLY A 292 -15.51 -8.16 -8.32
N ASN A 293 -15.12 -7.17 -7.49
CA ASN A 293 -15.11 -5.75 -7.83
C ASN A 293 -13.71 -5.16 -7.77
N PHE A 294 -13.47 -4.14 -8.58
CA PHE A 294 -12.19 -3.44 -8.69
C PHE A 294 -12.37 -1.93 -8.64
N ILE A 295 -11.52 -1.25 -7.88
CA ILE A 295 -11.43 0.21 -7.88
C ILE A 295 -9.98 0.60 -8.10
N CYS A 296 -9.76 1.51 -9.03
CA CYS A 296 -8.42 2.01 -9.33
C CYS A 296 -8.41 3.52 -9.53
N LYS A 297 -7.51 4.19 -8.82
CA LYS A 297 -7.24 5.62 -9.02
C LYS A 297 -6.45 5.85 -10.30
N PHE A 298 -6.80 6.91 -11.02
CA PHE A 298 -6.02 7.42 -12.15
C PHE A 298 -6.07 8.94 -12.23
N TYR A 299 -5.15 9.51 -12.99
CA TYR A 299 -5.21 10.91 -13.39
C TYR A 299 -5.70 11.01 -14.83
N THR A 300 -6.70 11.86 -15.09
CA THR A 300 -7.32 11.98 -16.41
C THR A 300 -6.33 12.47 -17.47
N GLY A 301 -6.35 11.83 -18.64
CA GLY A 301 -5.48 12.13 -19.77
C GLY A 301 -5.84 11.35 -21.05
N SER A 302 -4.89 11.20 -21.98
CA SER A 302 -5.14 10.63 -23.30
C SER A 302 -5.41 9.13 -23.31
N GLU A 303 -4.81 8.37 -22.40
CA GLU A 303 -4.85 6.90 -22.40
C GLU A 303 -5.98 6.31 -21.54
N ASP A 304 -6.73 7.16 -20.84
CA ASP A 304 -7.75 6.70 -19.92
C ASP A 304 -8.92 5.97 -20.60
N GLN A 305 -9.20 6.30 -21.88
CA GLN A 305 -10.23 5.59 -22.66
C GLN A 305 -9.77 4.18 -23.05
N ALA A 306 -8.50 4.04 -23.44
CA ALA A 306 -7.93 2.72 -23.75
C ALA A 306 -7.96 1.81 -22.52
N MET A 307 -7.60 2.34 -21.34
CA MET A 307 -7.68 1.63 -20.08
C MET A 307 -9.12 1.22 -19.73
N GLU A 308 -10.10 2.11 -19.94
CA GLU A 308 -11.50 1.79 -19.74
C GLU A 308 -12.00 0.66 -20.64
N LEU A 309 -11.56 0.61 -21.90
CA LEU A 309 -11.90 -0.49 -22.83
C LEU A 309 -11.33 -1.82 -22.35
N ARG A 310 -10.09 -1.85 -21.83
CA ARG A 310 -9.50 -3.06 -21.22
C ARG A 310 -10.32 -3.53 -20.02
N LEU A 311 -10.72 -2.60 -19.16
CA LEU A 311 -11.59 -2.91 -18.01
C LEU A 311 -12.94 -3.49 -18.44
N LYS A 312 -13.56 -2.96 -19.51
CA LYS A 312 -14.83 -3.50 -20.07
C LYS A 312 -14.70 -4.93 -20.59
N LYS A 313 -13.52 -5.36 -21.00
CA LYS A 313 -13.26 -6.76 -21.37
C LYS A 313 -13.33 -7.67 -20.14
N LEU A 314 -12.83 -7.22 -18.98
CA LEU A 314 -12.77 -8.00 -17.73
C LEU A 314 -14.03 -7.92 -16.90
N PHE A 315 -14.68 -6.74 -16.81
CA PHE A 315 -15.84 -6.49 -15.94
C PHE A 315 -17.16 -6.35 -16.72
N GLU A 316 -18.27 -6.72 -16.08
CA GLU A 316 -19.60 -6.55 -16.69
C GLU A 316 -19.99 -5.07 -16.81
N LYS A 317 -19.64 -4.28 -15.78
CA LYS A 317 -19.91 -2.84 -15.75
C LYS A 317 -18.66 -2.10 -15.33
N VAL A 318 -18.36 -1.03 -16.06
CA VAL A 318 -17.25 -0.13 -15.75
C VAL A 318 -17.78 1.28 -15.65
N HIS A 319 -17.45 1.97 -14.57
CA HIS A 319 -17.82 3.36 -14.35
C HIS A 319 -16.59 4.20 -14.09
N ARG A 320 -16.66 5.46 -14.49
CA ARG A 320 -15.69 6.50 -14.11
C ARG A 320 -16.37 7.42 -13.11
N ILE A 321 -15.71 7.70 -12.00
CA ILE A 321 -16.25 8.56 -10.96
C ILE A 321 -15.16 9.49 -10.43
N LYS A 322 -15.54 10.74 -10.20
CA LYS A 322 -14.78 11.68 -9.40
C LYS A 322 -15.59 11.98 -8.15
N PRO A 323 -15.22 11.41 -6.99
CA PRO A 323 -15.92 11.64 -5.73
C PRO A 323 -15.94 13.14 -5.36
N ASP A 324 -17.00 13.60 -4.69
CA ASP A 324 -17.13 14.99 -4.27
C ASP A 324 -16.08 15.41 -3.25
N SER A 325 -15.60 14.45 -2.45
CA SER A 325 -14.45 14.63 -1.56
C SER A 325 -13.12 14.82 -2.28
N THR A 326 -13.05 14.62 -3.61
CA THR A 326 -11.86 14.95 -4.41
C THR A 326 -11.82 16.47 -4.64
N ARG A 327 -10.63 17.06 -4.49
CA ARG A 327 -10.45 18.50 -4.73
C ARG A 327 -10.80 18.87 -6.17
N LYS A 328 -11.45 20.00 -6.37
CA LYS A 328 -11.91 20.48 -7.70
C LYS A 328 -10.77 20.60 -8.70
N GLU A 329 -9.61 21.09 -8.24
CA GLU A 329 -8.40 21.31 -9.05
C GLU A 329 -7.68 20.00 -9.41
N SER A 330 -7.96 18.89 -8.70
CA SER A 330 -7.31 17.61 -8.96
C SER A 330 -7.87 16.95 -10.21
N LYS A 331 -6.98 16.42 -11.04
CA LYS A 331 -7.32 15.57 -12.19
C LYS A 331 -7.57 14.09 -11.80
N GLU A 332 -7.56 13.81 -10.51
CA GLU A 332 -7.78 12.49 -9.96
C GLU A 332 -9.23 12.02 -10.19
N ALA A 333 -9.37 10.82 -10.67
CA ALA A 333 -10.63 10.10 -10.85
C ALA A 333 -10.43 8.60 -10.55
N TYR A 334 -11.50 7.85 -10.55
CA TYR A 334 -11.49 6.42 -10.23
C TYR A 334 -12.22 5.64 -11.30
N PHE A 335 -11.63 4.52 -11.73
CA PHE A 335 -12.35 3.45 -12.41
C PHE A 335 -12.98 2.53 -11.37
N VAL A 336 -14.22 2.13 -11.61
CA VAL A 336 -14.97 1.17 -10.81
C VAL A 336 -15.42 0.06 -11.73
N GLY A 337 -14.74 -1.08 -11.69
CA GLY A 337 -15.11 -2.31 -12.38
C GLY A 337 -15.96 -3.19 -11.47
N LEU A 338 -17.17 -3.51 -11.91
CA LEU A 338 -18.11 -4.31 -11.15
C LEU A 338 -18.32 -5.65 -11.81
N ARG A 339 -18.32 -6.69 -11.00
CA ARG A 339 -18.56 -8.08 -11.37
C ARG A 339 -17.62 -8.58 -12.48
N ARG A 340 -16.48 -9.14 -12.04
CA ARG A 340 -15.53 -9.81 -12.94
C ARG A 340 -16.24 -10.92 -13.71
N LYS A 341 -16.04 -10.94 -15.02
CA LYS A 341 -16.57 -11.99 -15.91
C LYS A 341 -15.79 -13.29 -15.72
N ALA A 342 -16.50 -14.42 -15.79
CA ALA A 342 -15.87 -15.75 -15.77
C ALA A 342 -15.05 -16.03 -17.05
N THR A 343 -15.55 -15.55 -18.19
CA THR A 343 -15.05 -15.89 -19.53
C THR A 343 -13.97 -14.96 -20.07
N ALA A 344 -13.45 -14.03 -19.26
CA ALA A 344 -12.43 -13.10 -19.72
C ALA A 344 -11.10 -13.80 -20.01
N LYS A 345 -10.53 -13.58 -21.20
CA LYS A 345 -9.25 -14.13 -21.63
C LYS A 345 -8.11 -13.15 -21.35
N ARG A 346 -6.94 -13.69 -20.99
CA ARG A 346 -5.78 -12.88 -20.62
C ARG A 346 -5.29 -12.02 -21.77
N GLU A 347 -5.19 -12.62 -22.94
CA GLU A 347 -4.69 -11.97 -24.15
C GLU A 347 -5.58 -10.77 -24.54
N GLU A 348 -6.91 -10.94 -24.42
CA GLU A 348 -7.86 -9.88 -24.75
C GLU A 348 -7.78 -8.69 -23.80
N VAL A 349 -7.49 -8.94 -22.50
CA VAL A 349 -7.51 -7.91 -21.45
C VAL A 349 -6.17 -7.20 -21.33
N LEU A 350 -5.04 -7.94 -21.38
CA LEU A 350 -3.72 -7.43 -21.02
C LEU A 350 -2.82 -7.14 -22.22
N GLU A 351 -3.02 -7.79 -23.37
CA GLU A 351 -2.23 -7.52 -24.57
C GLU A 351 -2.76 -6.28 -25.31
N GLU A 352 -1.84 -5.60 -25.97
CA GLU A 352 -2.19 -4.50 -26.87
C GLU A 352 -2.76 -5.07 -28.15
N GLY A 353 -4.03 -4.75 -28.43
CA GLY A 353 -4.65 -5.07 -29.71
C GLY A 353 -4.26 -4.08 -30.78
#